data_dea551f5f92197939bf950ce994cddde
#
_entry.id   dea551f5f92197939bf950ce994cddde
#
_cell.length_a   1.000
_cell.length_b   1.000
_cell.length_c   1.000
_cell.angle_alpha   90.00
_cell.angle_beta   90.00
_cell.angle_gamma   90.00
#
_symmetry.space_group_name_H-M   'P 1'
#
loop_
_entity.id
_entity.type
_entity.pdbx_description
1 polymer ?
#
loop_
_entity_poly.entity_id
_entity_poly.type
_entity_poly.pdbx_seq_one_letter_code
_entity_poly.pdbx_strand_id
1 'polypeptide(L)'
;MSVSAQVDRFVHERLPLPAQMPKLLFDAPELQFPRQLNAVEELLDKAAHKGFAQRPMLRSDSLTLSYAQALDRVNRIAQVLVQDFGLLPGNRVLLRGGNSIGLALAWLAVVKAGLVAVATMPLLRAKELGDIIDKAQPVLALCDARLLQELQLARTQYPVLKTVVAFNLDQPPGAVPGASVDAFNTPDSLEALAAAKDGNFSPCPTAASDIALLAFTSGTTGKPKAAVHTHRDLMAACETWPRHVLRATPDDIVMGSPPLAFTFGLGGMLVFPMWAGASVYFPGIAYTPQAMADLIFDSRATICYTAPTFYRQMAPFIKALIAERGAPALRICVSAGEGLPDATRQLWKDASGIEMLDGIGATEMFHIFISSAPEDVRRGAIGKVVTGYQAKVVDDNGAEVPRGTVGKLAVVGPTGCKYMDDRRQTAYVQDGWNFSGDAFMQDADGYFFYQARTDDMIITSGYNVGAPEVEDALLRHPAVAECAVIGRPDDARGMIVKAFCVLKPGFDADDNLVKALQDHVKASIAPYKYPREIEFLASLPRTETGKLQRFRLKQP
;
A
#
# COMPACT_ATOMS: atom_id res chain seq x y z
N MET A 1 7.38 -4.01 -32.95
CA MET A 1 7.53 -3.45 -31.58
C MET A 1 6.88 -2.08 -31.62
N SER A 2 5.99 -1.72 -30.70
CA SER A 2 5.59 -0.31 -30.57
C SER A 2 6.83 0.46 -30.11
N VAL A 3 7.11 1.57 -30.78
CA VAL A 3 8.20 2.44 -30.35
C VAL A 3 7.79 3.07 -29.02
N SER A 4 8.63 2.99 -28.00
CA SER A 4 8.43 3.71 -26.72
C SER A 4 8.27 5.20 -27.00
N ALA A 5 7.31 5.85 -26.36
CA ALA A 5 7.18 7.30 -26.40
C ALA A 5 8.20 8.00 -25.49
N GLN A 6 8.84 7.28 -24.57
CA GLN A 6 9.77 7.86 -23.60
C GLN A 6 11.11 8.21 -24.24
N VAL A 7 11.35 9.52 -24.35
CA VAL A 7 12.60 10.10 -24.87
C VAL A 7 13.71 10.01 -23.81
N ASP A 8 13.35 10.28 -22.55
CA ASP A 8 14.26 10.06 -21.42
C ASP A 8 14.27 8.57 -21.04
N ARG A 9 15.39 7.93 -21.29
CA ARG A 9 15.57 6.49 -21.08
C ARG A 9 16.22 6.12 -19.77
N PHE A 10 16.37 7.06 -18.87
CA PHE A 10 17.08 6.86 -17.59
C PHE A 10 16.63 5.60 -16.84
N VAL A 11 15.32 5.37 -16.71
CA VAL A 11 14.78 4.19 -16.01
C VAL A 11 14.97 2.92 -16.85
N HIS A 12 14.70 3.00 -18.15
CA HIS A 12 14.87 1.86 -19.07
C HIS A 12 16.28 1.28 -19.08
N GLU A 13 17.30 2.15 -19.02
CA GLU A 13 18.72 1.77 -19.02
C GLU A 13 19.17 1.16 -17.69
N ARG A 14 18.33 1.27 -16.65
CA ARG A 14 18.57 0.78 -15.30
C ARG A 14 17.66 -0.35 -14.87
N LEU A 15 16.90 -0.90 -15.80
CA LEU A 15 16.10 -2.11 -15.58
C LEU A 15 17.02 -3.33 -15.37
N PRO A 16 16.53 -4.38 -14.68
CA PRO A 16 17.23 -5.65 -14.57
C PRO A 16 17.57 -6.24 -15.94
N LEU A 17 18.61 -7.02 -16.01
CA LEU A 17 18.95 -7.76 -17.22
C LEU A 17 17.80 -8.72 -17.61
N PRO A 18 17.62 -9.06 -18.90
CA PRO A 18 16.53 -9.95 -19.35
C PRO A 18 16.46 -11.27 -18.57
N ALA A 19 17.60 -11.86 -18.22
CA ALA A 19 17.68 -13.11 -17.44
C ALA A 19 17.25 -12.95 -15.97
N GLN A 20 17.14 -11.73 -15.47
CA GLN A 20 16.76 -11.40 -14.09
C GLN A 20 15.30 -10.92 -14.00
N MET A 21 14.62 -10.82 -15.14
CA MET A 21 13.23 -10.35 -15.20
C MET A 21 12.26 -11.41 -14.67
N PRO A 22 11.14 -11.01 -14.04
CA PRO A 22 10.08 -11.93 -13.69
C PRO A 22 9.42 -12.49 -14.96
N LYS A 23 8.97 -13.74 -14.88
CA LYS A 23 8.04 -14.29 -15.87
C LYS A 23 6.70 -13.56 -15.71
N LEU A 24 6.17 -13.03 -16.81
CA LEU A 24 4.88 -12.36 -16.82
C LEU A 24 3.85 -13.21 -17.55
N LEU A 25 2.62 -13.29 -16.99
CA LEU A 25 1.51 -14.10 -17.51
C LEU A 25 0.43 -13.17 -18.08
N PHE A 26 0.12 -13.33 -19.38
CA PHE A 26 -0.92 -12.57 -20.08
C PHE A 26 -1.85 -13.49 -20.87
N ASP A 27 -2.04 -14.74 -20.43
CA ASP A 27 -2.79 -15.75 -21.18
C ASP A 27 -4.31 -15.50 -21.15
N ALA A 28 -4.81 -14.85 -20.10
CA ALA A 28 -6.22 -14.54 -19.95
C ALA A 28 -6.66 -13.42 -20.91
N PRO A 29 -7.87 -13.50 -21.51
CA PRO A 29 -8.36 -12.49 -22.45
C PRO A 29 -8.35 -11.07 -21.92
N GLU A 30 -8.73 -10.88 -20.66
CA GLU A 30 -8.75 -9.59 -19.96
C GLU A 30 -7.36 -8.99 -19.72
N LEU A 31 -6.31 -9.79 -19.84
CA LEU A 31 -4.92 -9.37 -19.72
C LEU A 31 -4.25 -9.09 -21.07
N GLN A 32 -5.01 -9.14 -22.18
CA GLN A 32 -4.55 -8.81 -23.51
C GLN A 32 -4.66 -7.30 -23.74
N PHE A 33 -3.54 -6.59 -23.62
CA PHE A 33 -3.50 -5.13 -23.79
C PHE A 33 -2.95 -4.74 -25.16
N PRO A 34 -3.41 -3.60 -25.73
CA PRO A 34 -2.83 -3.07 -26.95
C PRO A 34 -1.37 -2.69 -26.72
N ARG A 35 -0.58 -2.66 -27.80
CA ARG A 35 0.84 -2.27 -27.71
C ARG A 35 1.03 -0.82 -27.32
N GLN A 36 0.15 0.06 -27.77
CA GLN A 36 0.06 1.46 -27.35
C GLN A 36 -1.00 1.55 -26.26
N LEU A 37 -0.62 2.03 -25.09
CA LEU A 37 -1.46 2.05 -23.90
C LEU A 37 -1.00 3.17 -22.96
N ASN A 38 -1.87 4.13 -22.70
CA ASN A 38 -1.70 5.07 -21.59
C ASN A 38 -2.73 4.75 -20.52
N ALA A 39 -2.27 4.38 -19.32
CA ALA A 39 -3.18 3.94 -18.26
C ALA A 39 -4.18 5.02 -17.84
N VAL A 40 -3.80 6.30 -17.88
CA VAL A 40 -4.72 7.40 -17.55
C VAL A 40 -5.74 7.64 -18.67
N GLU A 41 -5.36 7.47 -19.94
CA GLU A 41 -6.32 7.47 -21.05
C GLU A 41 -7.41 6.41 -20.83
N GLU A 42 -7.02 5.17 -20.46
CA GLU A 42 -7.98 4.08 -20.21
C GLU A 42 -8.89 4.36 -19.00
N LEU A 43 -8.34 4.94 -17.93
CA LEU A 43 -9.04 5.15 -16.66
C LEU A 43 -9.88 6.43 -16.65
N LEU A 44 -9.44 7.49 -17.33
CA LEU A 44 -10.04 8.81 -17.25
C LEU A 44 -10.60 9.33 -18.57
N ASP A 45 -9.82 9.38 -19.65
CA ASP A 45 -10.29 9.92 -20.92
C ASP A 45 -11.43 9.08 -21.49
N LYS A 46 -11.32 7.75 -21.41
CA LYS A 46 -12.36 6.83 -21.86
C LYS A 46 -13.56 6.70 -20.89
N ALA A 47 -13.52 7.37 -19.73
CA ALA A 47 -14.61 7.35 -18.75
C ALA A 47 -15.95 7.85 -19.33
N ALA A 48 -15.91 8.83 -20.24
CA ALA A 48 -17.09 9.33 -20.93
C ALA A 48 -17.78 8.23 -21.76
N HIS A 49 -17.01 7.42 -22.48
CA HIS A 49 -17.51 6.30 -23.29
C HIS A 49 -18.07 5.17 -22.43
N LYS A 50 -17.61 5.05 -21.17
CA LYS A 50 -18.14 4.11 -20.17
C LYS A 50 -19.37 4.66 -19.44
N GLY A 51 -19.85 5.89 -19.77
CA GLY A 51 -20.96 6.54 -19.11
C GLY A 51 -20.64 7.20 -17.76
N PHE A 52 -19.35 7.40 -17.44
CA PHE A 52 -18.94 7.92 -16.12
C PHE A 52 -18.68 9.44 -16.10
N ALA A 53 -18.74 10.15 -17.22
CA ALA A 53 -18.34 11.56 -17.35
C ALA A 53 -18.92 12.47 -16.25
N GLN A 54 -20.19 12.32 -15.92
CA GLN A 54 -20.89 13.16 -14.94
C GLN A 54 -20.92 12.54 -13.53
N ARG A 55 -20.42 11.32 -13.36
CA ARG A 55 -20.36 10.69 -12.03
C ARG A 55 -19.29 11.34 -11.16
N PRO A 56 -19.50 11.44 -9.85
CA PRO A 56 -18.44 11.85 -8.92
C PRO A 56 -17.22 10.92 -9.02
N MET A 57 -16.03 11.50 -9.07
CA MET A 57 -14.75 10.78 -9.07
C MET A 57 -13.95 11.05 -7.80
N LEU A 58 -13.68 12.31 -7.51
CA LEU A 58 -12.90 12.73 -6.34
C LEU A 58 -13.75 13.60 -5.44
N ARG A 59 -13.79 13.27 -4.15
CA ARG A 59 -14.59 13.94 -3.12
C ARG A 59 -13.71 14.36 -1.95
N SER A 60 -14.04 15.49 -1.35
CA SER A 60 -13.54 15.94 -0.05
C SER A 60 -14.69 16.61 0.72
N ASP A 61 -14.40 17.14 1.90
CA ASP A 61 -15.38 17.88 2.72
C ASP A 61 -15.96 19.08 1.98
N SER A 62 -15.16 19.73 1.12
CA SER A 62 -15.51 21.01 0.47
C SER A 62 -15.67 20.90 -1.05
N LEU A 63 -15.23 19.83 -1.68
CA LEU A 63 -15.17 19.72 -3.14
C LEU A 63 -15.56 18.33 -3.63
N THR A 64 -16.39 18.29 -4.67
CA THR A 64 -16.65 17.07 -5.45
C THR A 64 -16.37 17.36 -6.91
N LEU A 65 -15.51 16.55 -7.53
CA LEU A 65 -15.23 16.60 -8.96
C LEU A 65 -15.84 15.38 -9.65
N SER A 66 -16.53 15.62 -10.76
CA SER A 66 -16.91 14.55 -11.69
C SER A 66 -15.69 14.07 -12.47
N TYR A 67 -15.81 12.92 -13.16
CA TYR A 67 -14.77 12.43 -14.07
C TYR A 67 -14.42 13.46 -15.15
N ALA A 68 -15.41 14.14 -15.73
CA ALA A 68 -15.18 15.19 -16.72
C ALA A 68 -14.44 16.39 -16.14
N GLN A 69 -14.80 16.83 -14.92
CA GLN A 69 -14.10 17.93 -14.26
C GLN A 69 -12.68 17.56 -13.84
N ALA A 70 -12.47 16.32 -13.39
CA ALA A 70 -11.14 15.81 -13.08
C ALA A 70 -10.27 15.72 -14.34
N LEU A 71 -10.83 15.27 -15.47
CA LEU A 71 -10.15 15.23 -16.77
C LEU A 71 -9.68 16.61 -17.22
N ASP A 72 -10.54 17.65 -17.14
CA ASP A 72 -10.14 19.02 -17.49
C ASP A 72 -8.97 19.50 -16.62
N ARG A 73 -9.03 19.28 -15.29
CA ARG A 73 -7.93 19.66 -14.39
C ARG A 73 -6.65 18.89 -14.65
N VAL A 74 -6.74 17.59 -14.90
CA VAL A 74 -5.59 16.74 -15.26
C VAL A 74 -4.94 17.22 -16.54
N ASN A 75 -5.75 17.58 -17.56
CA ASN A 75 -5.26 18.12 -18.83
C ASN A 75 -4.50 19.42 -18.64
N ARG A 76 -5.05 20.36 -17.86
CA ARG A 76 -4.40 21.64 -17.56
C ARG A 76 -3.08 21.47 -16.82
N ILE A 77 -3.02 20.56 -15.85
CA ILE A 77 -1.77 20.25 -15.16
C ILE A 77 -0.76 19.60 -16.11
N ALA A 78 -1.19 18.69 -16.97
CA ALA A 78 -0.33 18.08 -17.97
C ALA A 78 0.24 19.13 -18.95
N GLN A 79 -0.57 20.12 -19.37
CA GLN A 79 -0.08 21.25 -20.18
C GLN A 79 0.98 22.07 -19.43
N VAL A 80 0.80 22.35 -18.15
CA VAL A 80 1.82 23.02 -17.32
C VAL A 80 3.13 22.24 -17.34
N LEU A 81 3.09 20.93 -17.10
CA LEU A 81 4.28 20.08 -17.08
C LEU A 81 5.04 20.09 -18.40
N VAL A 82 4.32 19.98 -19.52
CA VAL A 82 4.92 19.87 -20.84
C VAL A 82 5.26 21.23 -21.46
N GLN A 83 4.36 22.21 -21.35
CA GLN A 83 4.52 23.50 -22.04
C GLN A 83 5.34 24.50 -21.23
N ASP A 84 5.11 24.60 -19.91
CA ASP A 84 5.79 25.62 -19.09
C ASP A 84 7.14 25.11 -18.56
N PHE A 85 7.21 23.83 -18.18
CA PHE A 85 8.44 23.21 -17.68
C PHE A 85 9.21 22.41 -18.71
N GLY A 86 8.69 22.23 -19.92
CA GLY A 86 9.36 21.56 -21.03
C GLY A 86 9.68 20.08 -20.76
N LEU A 87 8.89 19.41 -19.90
CA LEU A 87 9.15 18.02 -19.56
C LEU A 87 8.88 17.10 -20.75
N LEU A 88 9.75 16.12 -20.91
CA LEU A 88 9.69 15.12 -21.98
C LEU A 88 9.25 13.76 -21.43
N PRO A 89 8.54 12.93 -22.21
CA PRO A 89 8.17 11.58 -21.80
C PRO A 89 9.37 10.79 -21.25
N GLY A 90 9.17 10.14 -20.11
CA GLY A 90 10.22 9.46 -19.35
C GLY A 90 10.90 10.30 -18.26
N ASN A 91 10.74 11.63 -18.24
CA ASN A 91 11.23 12.43 -17.12
C ASN A 91 10.52 12.04 -15.83
N ARG A 92 11.29 11.97 -14.72
CA ARG A 92 10.77 11.63 -13.39
C ARG A 92 10.28 12.90 -12.71
N VAL A 93 9.05 12.84 -12.15
CA VAL A 93 8.45 13.91 -11.37
C VAL A 93 8.22 13.40 -9.95
N LEU A 94 8.86 14.06 -8.97
CA LEU A 94 8.67 13.75 -7.57
C LEU A 94 7.33 14.34 -7.11
N LEU A 95 6.49 13.51 -6.49
CA LEU A 95 5.19 13.87 -5.95
C LEU A 95 5.24 13.75 -4.42
N ARG A 96 4.98 14.86 -3.71
CA ARG A 96 5.01 14.89 -2.25
C ARG A 96 3.72 15.49 -1.71
N GLY A 97 2.90 14.67 -1.07
CA GLY A 97 1.63 15.12 -0.51
C GLY A 97 0.95 14.06 0.34
N GLY A 98 0.02 14.48 1.19
CA GLY A 98 -0.97 13.61 1.80
C GLY A 98 -2.07 13.22 0.80
N ASN A 99 -2.90 12.24 1.18
CA ASN A 99 -4.06 11.86 0.39
C ASN A 99 -4.96 13.09 0.19
N SER A 100 -5.08 13.52 -1.05
CA SER A 100 -5.85 14.72 -1.42
C SER A 100 -6.24 14.70 -2.89
N ILE A 101 -7.24 15.48 -3.25
CA ILE A 101 -7.63 15.71 -4.65
C ILE A 101 -6.43 16.26 -5.45
N GLY A 102 -5.68 17.20 -4.88
CA GLY A 102 -4.51 17.80 -5.54
C GLY A 102 -3.43 16.79 -5.89
N LEU A 103 -3.07 15.89 -4.95
CA LEU A 103 -2.09 14.83 -5.21
C LEU A 103 -2.59 13.83 -6.25
N ALA A 104 -3.87 13.44 -6.20
CA ALA A 104 -4.46 12.53 -7.17
C ALA A 104 -4.43 13.13 -8.60
N LEU A 105 -4.82 14.38 -8.77
CA LEU A 105 -4.78 15.09 -10.06
C LEU A 105 -3.34 15.24 -10.58
N ALA A 106 -2.39 15.58 -9.70
CA ALA A 106 -0.97 15.70 -10.04
C ALA A 106 -0.40 14.35 -10.53
N TRP A 107 -0.70 13.25 -9.82
CA TRP A 107 -0.28 11.90 -10.23
C TRP A 107 -0.83 11.52 -11.62
N LEU A 108 -2.12 11.74 -11.83
CA LEU A 108 -2.78 11.45 -13.10
C LEU A 108 -2.18 12.27 -14.26
N ALA A 109 -1.92 13.56 -14.04
CA ALA A 109 -1.33 14.43 -15.07
C ALA A 109 0.10 14.00 -15.46
N VAL A 110 0.92 13.61 -14.48
CA VAL A 110 2.27 13.10 -14.70
C VAL A 110 2.21 11.85 -15.59
N VAL A 111 1.39 10.87 -15.22
CA VAL A 111 1.30 9.60 -15.98
C VAL A 111 0.65 9.81 -17.35
N LYS A 112 -0.38 10.67 -17.47
CA LYS A 112 -1.02 11.01 -18.75
C LYS A 112 -0.04 11.64 -19.74
N ALA A 113 0.86 12.48 -19.25
CA ALA A 113 1.90 13.12 -20.06
C ALA A 113 3.06 12.18 -20.44
N GLY A 114 3.02 10.89 -20.10
CA GLY A 114 4.09 9.92 -20.37
C GLY A 114 5.33 10.11 -19.46
N LEU A 115 5.20 10.91 -18.41
CA LEU A 115 6.22 11.13 -17.37
C LEU A 115 6.18 9.98 -16.36
N VAL A 116 7.21 9.88 -15.53
CA VAL A 116 7.32 8.83 -14.49
C VAL A 116 7.03 9.41 -13.11
N ALA A 117 5.98 8.93 -12.47
CA ALA A 117 5.60 9.36 -11.14
C ALA A 117 6.54 8.77 -10.06
N VAL A 118 7.04 9.61 -9.15
CA VAL A 118 7.86 9.23 -8.00
C VAL A 118 7.19 9.77 -6.74
N ALA A 119 6.22 9.03 -6.21
CA ALA A 119 5.44 9.48 -5.06
C ALA A 119 6.16 9.21 -3.74
N THR A 120 6.10 10.17 -2.81
CA THR A 120 6.74 10.13 -1.50
C THR A 120 5.78 10.43 -0.38
N MET A 121 5.97 9.75 0.77
CA MET A 121 5.17 10.00 1.97
C MET A 121 5.37 11.38 2.56
N PRO A 122 4.32 11.96 3.19
CA PRO A 122 4.42 13.24 3.91
C PRO A 122 5.47 13.24 5.03
N LEU A 123 5.62 12.11 5.73
CA LEU A 123 6.46 12.00 6.93
C LEU A 123 7.96 11.85 6.66
N LEU A 124 8.38 11.65 5.39
CA LEU A 124 9.81 11.54 5.05
C LEU A 124 10.51 12.87 5.33
N ARG A 125 11.70 12.77 5.93
CA ARG A 125 12.58 13.89 6.20
C ARG A 125 13.54 14.14 5.04
N ALA A 126 14.31 15.21 5.14
CA ALA A 126 15.26 15.63 4.10
C ALA A 126 16.24 14.52 3.70
N LYS A 127 16.68 13.68 4.66
CA LYS A 127 17.59 12.55 4.40
C LYS A 127 16.95 11.49 3.50
N GLU A 128 15.78 11.00 3.86
CA GLU A 128 15.07 9.96 3.08
C GLU A 128 14.63 10.49 1.71
N LEU A 129 14.21 11.76 1.67
CA LEU A 129 13.91 12.44 0.41
C LEU A 129 15.16 12.55 -0.47
N GLY A 130 16.31 12.84 0.14
CA GLY A 130 17.60 12.87 -0.54
C GLY A 130 17.97 11.53 -1.17
N ASP A 131 17.81 10.43 -0.45
CA ASP A 131 18.07 9.07 -0.96
C ASP A 131 17.15 8.73 -2.17
N ILE A 132 15.89 9.19 -2.15
CA ILE A 132 14.95 9.02 -3.27
C ILE A 132 15.34 9.90 -4.45
N ILE A 133 15.69 11.16 -4.21
CA ILE A 133 16.12 12.12 -5.24
C ILE A 133 17.40 11.61 -5.92
N ASP A 134 18.37 11.14 -5.16
CA ASP A 134 19.60 10.56 -5.68
C ASP A 134 19.33 9.35 -6.57
N LYS A 135 18.47 8.44 -6.13
CA LYS A 135 18.13 7.21 -6.87
C LYS A 135 17.29 7.49 -8.13
N ALA A 136 16.24 8.29 -8.01
CA ALA A 136 15.28 8.53 -9.09
C ALA A 136 15.67 9.65 -10.05
N GLN A 137 16.56 10.57 -9.62
CA GLN A 137 16.98 11.74 -10.40
C GLN A 137 15.79 12.53 -10.99
N PRO A 138 14.80 12.97 -10.17
CA PRO A 138 13.65 13.71 -10.66
C PRO A 138 14.09 15.11 -11.12
N VAL A 139 13.51 15.57 -12.23
CA VAL A 139 13.82 16.89 -12.80
C VAL A 139 12.96 18.00 -12.20
N LEU A 140 11.78 17.63 -11.70
CA LEU A 140 10.79 18.52 -11.09
C LEU A 140 10.10 17.83 -9.91
N ALA A 141 9.70 18.60 -8.91
CA ALA A 141 8.80 18.14 -7.85
C ALA A 141 7.51 18.94 -7.81
N LEU A 142 6.38 18.24 -7.65
CA LEU A 142 5.10 18.80 -7.22
C LEU A 142 4.94 18.49 -5.73
N CYS A 143 4.86 19.50 -4.89
CA CYS A 143 4.86 19.37 -3.45
C CYS A 143 3.66 20.07 -2.83
N ASP A 144 2.96 19.36 -1.94
CA ASP A 144 1.98 19.99 -1.07
C ASP A 144 2.64 21.14 -0.30
N ALA A 145 2.04 22.33 -0.35
CA ALA A 145 2.62 23.54 0.23
C ALA A 145 3.01 23.37 1.70
N ARG A 146 2.26 22.53 2.43
CA ARG A 146 2.50 22.22 3.85
C ARG A 146 3.75 21.38 4.11
N LEU A 147 4.36 20.78 3.08
CA LEU A 147 5.48 19.83 3.17
C LEU A 147 6.77 20.34 2.50
N LEU A 148 6.82 21.60 2.11
CA LEU A 148 7.92 22.19 1.35
C LEU A 148 9.25 22.19 2.12
N GLN A 149 9.23 22.42 3.44
CA GLN A 149 10.44 22.61 4.25
C GLN A 149 11.45 21.49 4.09
N GLU A 150 11.05 20.24 4.34
CA GLU A 150 11.93 19.07 4.25
C GLU A 150 12.42 18.82 2.81
N LEU A 151 11.57 19.11 1.82
CA LEU A 151 11.97 18.99 0.41
C LEU A 151 12.99 20.05 0.00
N GLN A 152 12.84 21.29 0.46
CA GLN A 152 13.82 22.36 0.20
C GLN A 152 15.17 22.04 0.85
N LEU A 153 15.17 21.50 2.09
CA LEU A 153 16.39 21.02 2.74
C LEU A 153 17.08 19.91 1.93
N ALA A 154 16.32 18.92 1.45
CA ALA A 154 16.85 17.87 0.59
C ALA A 154 17.43 18.44 -0.72
N ARG A 155 16.71 19.37 -1.37
CA ARG A 155 17.12 20.00 -2.63
C ARG A 155 18.48 20.71 -2.54
N THR A 156 18.82 21.30 -1.39
CA THR A 156 20.13 21.97 -1.23
C THR A 156 21.31 21.00 -1.39
N GLN A 157 21.10 19.72 -1.08
CA GLN A 157 22.13 18.68 -1.18
C GLN A 157 22.08 17.93 -2.52
N TYR A 158 20.92 17.98 -3.22
CA TYR A 158 20.69 17.27 -4.47
C TYR A 158 20.23 18.21 -5.59
N PRO A 159 21.18 18.94 -6.24
CA PRO A 159 20.86 19.99 -7.21
C PRO A 159 20.26 19.49 -8.53
N VAL A 160 20.15 18.18 -8.72
CA VAL A 160 19.41 17.57 -9.85
C VAL A 160 17.93 17.98 -9.83
N LEU A 161 17.34 18.13 -8.65
CA LEU A 161 15.99 18.64 -8.48
C LEU A 161 15.97 20.18 -8.64
N LYS A 162 15.79 20.63 -9.88
CA LYS A 162 15.90 22.06 -10.24
C LYS A 162 14.68 22.86 -9.82
N THR A 163 13.49 22.29 -9.96
CA THR A 163 12.22 23.01 -9.83
C THR A 163 11.31 22.31 -8.82
N VAL A 164 10.70 23.11 -7.95
CA VAL A 164 9.66 22.67 -7.01
C VAL A 164 8.45 23.58 -7.20
N VAL A 165 7.29 22.98 -7.49
CA VAL A 165 6.01 23.69 -7.66
C VAL A 165 5.07 23.25 -6.54
N ALA A 166 4.50 24.22 -5.83
CA ALA A 166 3.58 23.95 -4.73
C ALA A 166 2.14 23.74 -5.22
N PHE A 167 1.39 22.92 -4.50
CA PHE A 167 -0.05 22.73 -4.68
C PHE A 167 -0.77 22.66 -3.33
N ASN A 168 -2.12 22.66 -3.30
CA ASN A 168 -2.96 22.69 -2.10
C ASN A 168 -2.75 23.94 -1.21
N LEU A 169 -2.54 25.10 -1.81
CA LEU A 169 -2.34 26.35 -1.06
C LEU A 169 -3.54 26.73 -0.16
N ASP A 170 -4.76 26.40 -0.60
CA ASP A 170 -6.01 26.79 0.07
C ASP A 170 -6.49 25.75 1.12
N GLN A 171 -5.72 24.70 1.38
CA GLN A 171 -6.10 23.64 2.32
C GLN A 171 -5.68 23.99 3.76
N PRO A 172 -6.54 23.74 4.78
CA PRO A 172 -6.17 24.00 6.17
C PRO A 172 -4.97 23.16 6.63
N PRO A 173 -4.13 23.69 7.53
CA PRO A 173 -2.88 23.02 7.96
C PRO A 173 -3.10 21.69 8.71
N GLY A 174 -4.28 21.43 9.24
CA GLY A 174 -4.54 20.34 10.18
C GLY A 174 -4.52 18.92 9.62
N ALA A 175 -4.51 18.74 8.29
CA ALA A 175 -4.62 17.42 7.68
C ALA A 175 -3.26 16.66 7.50
N VAL A 176 -2.12 17.31 7.72
CA VAL A 176 -0.80 16.70 7.53
C VAL A 176 0.07 16.90 8.77
N PRO A 177 0.52 15.83 9.44
CA PRO A 177 1.42 15.95 10.58
C PRO A 177 2.73 16.67 10.19
N GLY A 178 3.12 17.68 10.99
CA GLY A 178 4.37 18.43 10.80
C GLY A 178 4.31 19.58 9.79
N ALA A 179 3.13 19.96 9.32
CA ALA A 179 2.97 21.12 8.44
C ALA A 179 3.22 22.45 9.19
N SER A 180 4.09 23.30 8.64
CA SER A 180 4.25 24.70 9.09
C SER A 180 3.35 25.62 8.28
N VAL A 181 2.82 26.66 8.93
CA VAL A 181 1.81 27.60 8.38
C VAL A 181 2.44 28.76 7.60
N ASP A 182 3.72 28.76 7.35
CA ASP A 182 4.36 29.81 6.56
C ASP A 182 3.92 29.70 5.11
N ALA A 183 2.80 30.35 4.85
CA ALA A 183 2.14 30.42 3.57
C ALA A 183 3.11 30.92 2.50
N PHE A 184 3.48 30.04 1.61
CA PHE A 184 4.06 30.43 0.34
C PHE A 184 2.94 30.97 -0.55
N ASN A 185 2.68 32.22 -0.43
CA ASN A 185 1.86 32.98 -1.37
C ASN A 185 2.70 33.15 -2.66
N THR A 186 2.89 32.04 -3.39
CA THR A 186 3.61 32.08 -4.66
C THR A 186 2.59 32.24 -5.78
N PRO A 187 2.74 33.25 -6.64
CA PRO A 187 1.90 33.41 -7.83
C PRO A 187 2.02 32.23 -8.82
N ASP A 188 2.96 31.35 -8.57
CA ASP A 188 3.33 30.20 -9.40
C ASP A 188 2.89 28.86 -8.79
N SER A 189 1.76 28.81 -8.07
CA SER A 189 1.20 27.53 -7.61
C SER A 189 0.71 26.68 -8.80
N LEU A 190 0.69 25.37 -8.62
CA LEU A 190 0.22 24.44 -9.65
C LEU A 190 -1.22 24.79 -10.10
N GLU A 191 -2.08 25.17 -9.16
CA GLU A 191 -3.45 25.58 -9.42
C GLU A 191 -3.51 26.87 -10.27
N ALA A 192 -2.71 27.88 -9.94
CA ALA A 192 -2.65 29.14 -10.68
C ALA A 192 -2.12 28.93 -12.10
N LEU A 193 -1.04 28.16 -12.25
CA LEU A 193 -0.49 27.80 -13.56
C LEU A 193 -1.50 27.00 -14.40
N ALA A 194 -2.18 26.03 -13.79
CA ALA A 194 -3.18 25.21 -14.48
C ALA A 194 -4.43 26.02 -14.88
N ALA A 195 -4.84 27.01 -14.07
CA ALA A 195 -5.97 27.89 -14.39
C ALA A 195 -5.73 28.72 -15.66
N ALA A 196 -4.47 29.03 -16.00
CA ALA A 196 -4.09 29.74 -17.21
C ALA A 196 -4.10 28.88 -18.49
N LYS A 197 -4.32 27.57 -18.38
CA LYS A 197 -4.35 26.62 -19.51
C LYS A 197 -5.78 26.41 -20.03
N ASP A 198 -5.90 26.02 -21.30
CA ASP A 198 -7.20 25.76 -21.95
C ASP A 198 -7.77 24.36 -21.71
N GLY A 199 -6.95 23.43 -21.17
CA GLY A 199 -7.36 22.05 -20.89
C GLY A 199 -7.38 21.13 -22.15
N ASN A 200 -6.89 21.61 -23.26
CA ASN A 200 -6.80 20.79 -24.49
C ASN A 200 -5.48 20.03 -24.53
N PHE A 201 -5.48 18.82 -23.98
CA PHE A 201 -4.28 17.96 -23.89
C PHE A 201 -4.60 16.52 -24.25
N SER A 202 -3.94 15.99 -25.29
CA SER A 202 -4.03 14.58 -25.67
C SER A 202 -3.07 13.72 -24.86
N PRO A 203 -3.48 12.51 -24.42
CA PRO A 203 -2.58 11.58 -23.73
C PRO A 203 -1.32 11.31 -24.54
N CYS A 204 -0.19 11.22 -23.87
CA CYS A 204 1.04 10.77 -24.52
C CYS A 204 0.83 9.36 -25.10
N PRO A 205 1.19 9.08 -26.36
CA PRO A 205 0.99 7.79 -27.01
C PRO A 205 2.01 6.73 -26.51
N THR A 206 2.02 6.50 -25.22
CA THR A 206 2.96 5.57 -24.56
C THR A 206 2.79 4.14 -25.08
N ALA A 207 3.90 3.40 -25.12
CA ALA A 207 3.83 1.95 -25.24
C ALA A 207 3.32 1.35 -23.92
N ALA A 208 2.66 0.20 -23.99
CA ALA A 208 2.21 -0.53 -22.79
C ALA A 208 3.36 -0.86 -21.82
N SER A 209 4.58 -0.98 -22.34
CA SER A 209 5.81 -1.23 -21.57
C SER A 209 6.52 0.04 -21.10
N ASP A 210 6.04 1.24 -21.45
CA ASP A 210 6.64 2.48 -20.96
C ASP A 210 6.39 2.63 -19.44
N ILE A 211 7.35 3.24 -18.76
CA ILE A 211 7.36 3.33 -17.31
C ILE A 211 6.37 4.39 -16.85
N ALA A 212 5.46 4.02 -15.95
CA ALA A 212 4.46 4.92 -15.37
C ALA A 212 4.86 5.44 -13.99
N LEU A 213 5.49 4.58 -13.15
CA LEU A 213 5.90 4.98 -11.82
C LEU A 213 7.11 4.23 -11.29
N LEU A 214 7.80 4.86 -10.34
CA LEU A 214 8.77 4.25 -9.45
C LEU A 214 8.16 4.21 -8.05
N ALA A 215 7.87 3.02 -7.55
CA ALA A 215 7.33 2.81 -6.22
C ALA A 215 8.47 2.50 -5.24
N PHE A 216 8.71 3.40 -4.30
CA PHE A 216 9.79 3.23 -3.33
C PHE A 216 9.35 2.42 -2.12
N THR A 217 10.20 1.49 -1.69
CA THR A 217 10.02 0.72 -0.45
C THR A 217 11.22 0.90 0.47
N SER A 218 10.98 0.95 1.78
CA SER A 218 12.03 0.89 2.80
C SER A 218 12.66 -0.50 2.78
N GLY A 219 13.90 -0.60 2.37
CA GLY A 219 14.66 -1.84 2.53
C GLY A 219 15.07 -2.05 3.99
N THR A 220 15.13 -3.30 4.46
CA THR A 220 15.69 -3.68 5.77
C THR A 220 17.17 -3.26 5.93
N THR A 221 17.85 -2.94 4.83
CA THR A 221 19.26 -2.54 4.74
C THR A 221 19.49 -1.02 4.71
N GLY A 222 18.48 -0.20 4.96
CA GLY A 222 18.59 1.26 5.10
C GLY A 222 18.44 2.06 3.80
N LYS A 223 18.84 1.55 2.62
CA LYS A 223 18.65 2.26 1.34
C LYS A 223 17.33 1.87 0.65
N PRO A 224 16.51 2.84 0.17
CA PRO A 224 15.25 2.55 -0.47
C PRO A 224 15.46 1.80 -1.80
N LYS A 225 14.51 0.87 -2.10
CA LYS A 225 14.42 0.18 -3.38
C LYS A 225 13.37 0.89 -4.23
N ALA A 226 13.60 0.98 -5.54
CA ALA A 226 12.63 1.51 -6.49
C ALA A 226 12.08 0.36 -7.35
N ALA A 227 10.85 -0.05 -7.08
CA ALA A 227 10.11 -0.98 -7.94
C ALA A 227 9.53 -0.23 -9.13
N VAL A 228 9.76 -0.74 -10.32
CA VAL A 228 9.35 -0.12 -11.59
C VAL A 228 8.04 -0.71 -12.07
N HIS A 229 7.05 0.14 -12.37
CA HIS A 229 5.78 -0.27 -12.96
C HIS A 229 5.50 0.47 -14.27
N THR A 230 4.98 -0.28 -15.22
CA THR A 230 4.61 0.19 -16.56
C THR A 230 3.13 0.57 -16.62
N HIS A 231 2.71 1.22 -17.71
CA HIS A 231 1.29 1.46 -17.97
C HIS A 231 0.48 0.16 -18.01
N ARG A 232 1.07 -0.92 -18.57
CA ARG A 232 0.44 -2.24 -18.60
C ARG A 232 0.28 -2.82 -17.20
N ASP A 233 1.28 -2.68 -16.31
CA ASP A 233 1.20 -3.21 -14.95
C ASP A 233 0.03 -2.60 -14.17
N LEU A 234 -0.24 -1.29 -14.35
CA LEU A 234 -1.39 -0.61 -13.77
C LEU A 234 -2.72 -1.19 -14.24
N MET A 235 -2.86 -1.39 -15.56
CA MET A 235 -4.10 -1.94 -16.12
C MET A 235 -4.27 -3.43 -15.79
N ALA A 236 -3.19 -4.20 -15.80
CA ALA A 236 -3.21 -5.60 -15.40
C ALA A 236 -3.63 -5.79 -13.94
N ALA A 237 -3.18 -4.90 -13.05
CA ALA A 237 -3.62 -4.91 -11.66
C ALA A 237 -5.13 -4.63 -11.52
N CYS A 238 -5.72 -3.81 -12.40
CA CYS A 238 -7.17 -3.57 -12.44
C CYS A 238 -7.96 -4.81 -12.83
N GLU A 239 -7.43 -5.60 -13.77
CA GLU A 239 -8.10 -6.79 -14.32
C GLU A 239 -7.94 -8.05 -13.45
N THR A 240 -7.20 -7.98 -12.34
CA THR A 240 -6.96 -9.09 -11.43
C THR A 240 -7.79 -8.97 -10.15
N TRP A 241 -7.20 -8.53 -9.05
CA TRP A 241 -7.84 -8.48 -7.73
C TRP A 241 -9.12 -7.62 -7.69
N PRO A 242 -9.16 -6.40 -8.24
CA PRO A 242 -10.38 -5.58 -8.20
C PRO A 242 -11.55 -6.22 -8.95
N ARG A 243 -11.27 -6.83 -10.10
CA ARG A 243 -12.29 -7.50 -10.92
C ARG A 243 -12.90 -8.70 -10.21
N HIS A 244 -12.06 -9.57 -9.63
CA HIS A 244 -12.48 -10.88 -9.15
C HIS A 244 -12.84 -10.92 -7.66
N VAL A 245 -12.25 -10.04 -6.85
CA VAL A 245 -12.38 -10.05 -5.39
C VAL A 245 -13.12 -8.81 -4.88
N LEU A 246 -12.61 -7.61 -5.15
CA LEU A 246 -13.20 -6.36 -4.68
C LEU A 246 -14.59 -6.11 -5.27
N ARG A 247 -14.74 -6.30 -6.57
CA ARG A 247 -15.99 -6.13 -7.33
C ARG A 247 -16.64 -4.78 -7.04
N ALA A 248 -15.82 -3.72 -7.08
CA ALA A 248 -16.32 -2.35 -6.92
C ALA A 248 -17.22 -1.97 -8.10
N THR A 249 -18.22 -1.16 -7.82
CA THR A 249 -19.22 -0.68 -8.77
C THR A 249 -19.17 0.84 -8.90
N PRO A 250 -19.77 1.43 -9.92
CA PRO A 250 -19.82 2.89 -10.05
C PRO A 250 -20.55 3.61 -8.89
N ASP A 251 -21.32 2.90 -8.09
CA ASP A 251 -22.06 3.49 -6.96
C ASP A 251 -21.25 3.50 -5.65
N ASP A 252 -20.05 2.89 -5.68
CA ASP A 252 -19.21 2.84 -4.51
C ASP A 252 -18.52 4.18 -4.21
N ILE A 253 -18.34 4.42 -2.91
CA ILE A 253 -17.54 5.50 -2.35
C ILE A 253 -16.42 4.85 -1.55
N VAL A 254 -15.21 5.02 -2.03
CA VAL A 254 -14.02 4.43 -1.42
C VAL A 254 -13.34 5.44 -0.51
N MET A 255 -12.95 5.02 0.67
CA MET A 255 -12.08 5.79 1.56
C MET A 255 -11.05 4.91 2.24
N GLY A 256 -10.04 5.52 2.84
CA GLY A 256 -9.04 4.76 3.59
C GLY A 256 -7.84 5.58 4.03
N SER A 257 -7.02 4.97 4.88
CA SER A 257 -5.81 5.58 5.41
C SER A 257 -4.52 5.31 4.60
N PRO A 258 -4.42 4.28 3.72
CA PRO A 258 -3.17 4.02 3.01
C PRO A 258 -2.76 5.20 2.13
N PRO A 259 -1.50 5.67 2.21
CA PRO A 259 -1.03 6.79 1.39
C PRO A 259 -1.03 6.47 -0.10
N LEU A 260 -1.43 7.43 -0.94
CA LEU A 260 -1.29 7.35 -2.41
C LEU A 260 0.17 7.19 -2.87
N ALA A 261 1.12 7.49 -1.99
CA ALA A 261 2.55 7.27 -2.24
C ALA A 261 2.94 5.78 -2.30
N PHE A 262 2.10 4.87 -1.79
CA PHE A 262 2.32 3.44 -1.83
C PHE A 262 1.34 2.75 -2.77
N THR A 263 1.75 1.65 -3.38
CA THR A 263 0.93 0.93 -4.37
C THR A 263 -0.38 0.42 -3.77
N PHE A 264 -0.42 0.03 -2.48
CA PHE A 264 -1.67 -0.34 -1.81
C PHE A 264 -2.68 0.81 -1.75
N GLY A 265 -2.23 2.02 -1.36
CA GLY A 265 -3.06 3.22 -1.37
C GLY A 265 -3.38 3.70 -2.79
N LEU A 266 -2.39 3.72 -3.68
CA LEU A 266 -2.56 4.15 -5.07
C LEU A 266 -3.57 3.27 -5.81
N GLY A 267 -3.44 1.94 -5.69
CA GLY A 267 -4.40 1.00 -6.27
C GLY A 267 -5.78 1.18 -5.66
N GLY A 268 -5.90 0.99 -4.34
CA GLY A 268 -7.19 0.98 -3.63
C GLY A 268 -7.92 2.32 -3.61
N MET A 269 -7.18 3.43 -3.55
CA MET A 269 -7.73 4.77 -3.35
C MET A 269 -7.70 5.66 -4.61
N LEU A 270 -7.25 5.16 -5.75
CA LEU A 270 -7.27 5.93 -7.00
C LEU A 270 -7.52 5.02 -8.21
N VAL A 271 -6.60 4.11 -8.52
CA VAL A 271 -6.59 3.36 -9.79
C VAL A 271 -7.80 2.43 -9.92
N PHE A 272 -8.10 1.63 -8.89
CA PHE A 272 -9.21 0.66 -8.93
C PHE A 272 -10.60 1.31 -8.86
N PRO A 273 -10.83 2.34 -8.02
CA PRO A 273 -12.07 3.09 -8.07
C PRO A 273 -12.34 3.71 -9.45
N MET A 274 -11.31 4.32 -10.08
CA MET A 274 -11.44 4.87 -11.43
C MET A 274 -11.77 3.81 -12.48
N TRP A 275 -11.14 2.64 -12.41
CA TRP A 275 -11.43 1.51 -13.29
C TRP A 275 -12.89 1.07 -13.18
N ALA A 276 -13.43 1.05 -11.97
CA ALA A 276 -14.83 0.69 -11.66
C ALA A 276 -15.85 1.81 -11.93
N GLY A 277 -15.42 3.06 -12.16
CA GLY A 277 -16.30 4.23 -12.25
C GLY A 277 -16.81 4.73 -10.90
N ALA A 278 -16.20 4.29 -9.80
CA ALA A 278 -16.50 4.66 -8.42
C ALA A 278 -15.89 6.01 -8.04
N SER A 279 -16.24 6.53 -6.87
CA SER A 279 -15.65 7.74 -6.32
C SER A 279 -14.74 7.46 -5.13
N VAL A 280 -13.79 8.36 -4.88
CA VAL A 280 -12.90 8.32 -3.72
C VAL A 280 -13.12 9.55 -2.85
N TYR A 281 -13.16 9.36 -1.53
CA TYR A 281 -13.28 10.42 -0.56
C TYR A 281 -11.96 10.63 0.19
N PHE A 282 -11.42 11.84 0.11
CA PHE A 282 -10.23 12.30 0.81
C PHE A 282 -10.61 13.33 1.87
N PRO A 283 -10.57 13.02 3.17
CA PRO A 283 -10.92 13.96 4.22
C PRO A 283 -9.86 15.04 4.40
N GLY A 284 -10.30 16.23 4.82
CA GLY A 284 -9.43 17.35 5.20
C GLY A 284 -8.84 17.25 6.60
N ILE A 285 -9.00 16.14 7.29
CA ILE A 285 -8.56 15.91 8.67
C ILE A 285 -7.61 14.72 8.79
N ALA A 286 -6.86 14.68 9.90
CA ALA A 286 -5.98 13.56 10.19
C ALA A 286 -6.77 12.27 10.48
N TYR A 287 -6.27 11.13 10.00
CA TYR A 287 -6.84 9.81 10.25
C TYR A 287 -6.54 9.36 11.70
N THR A 288 -7.49 9.58 12.61
CA THR A 288 -7.53 8.89 13.90
C THR A 288 -8.57 7.76 13.84
N PRO A 289 -8.51 6.74 14.72
CA PRO A 289 -9.52 5.67 14.72
C PRO A 289 -10.95 6.18 14.88
N GLN A 290 -11.17 7.15 15.76
CA GLN A 290 -12.49 7.78 15.94
C GLN A 290 -12.92 8.57 14.70
N ALA A 291 -12.06 9.49 14.22
CA ALA A 291 -12.37 10.29 13.03
C ALA A 291 -12.66 9.42 11.81
N MET A 292 -11.94 8.31 11.64
CA MET A 292 -12.17 7.39 10.54
C MET A 292 -13.55 6.69 10.66
N ALA A 293 -13.95 6.31 11.88
CA ALA A 293 -15.28 5.74 12.11
C ALA A 293 -16.39 6.75 11.80
N ASP A 294 -16.26 8.01 12.26
CA ASP A 294 -17.20 9.10 11.95
C ASP A 294 -17.29 9.33 10.43
N LEU A 295 -16.14 9.42 9.75
CA LEU A 295 -16.06 9.65 8.30
C LEU A 295 -16.71 8.53 7.47
N ILE A 296 -16.70 7.27 7.92
CA ILE A 296 -17.41 6.16 7.25
C ILE A 296 -18.90 6.50 7.15
N PHE A 297 -19.50 7.06 8.20
CA PHE A 297 -20.91 7.46 8.18
C PHE A 297 -21.13 8.75 7.37
N ASP A 298 -20.34 9.78 7.64
CA ASP A 298 -20.54 11.13 7.11
C ASP A 298 -20.29 11.18 5.58
N SER A 299 -19.27 10.48 5.08
CA SER A 299 -19.01 10.35 3.64
C SER A 299 -19.91 9.33 2.95
N ARG A 300 -20.64 8.50 3.70
CA ARG A 300 -21.40 7.33 3.21
C ARG A 300 -20.49 6.34 2.47
N ALA A 301 -19.27 6.17 2.94
CA ALA A 301 -18.32 5.25 2.34
C ALA A 301 -18.86 3.82 2.32
N THR A 302 -18.67 3.15 1.18
CA THR A 302 -19.10 1.76 0.96
C THR A 302 -17.95 0.78 1.01
N ILE A 303 -16.73 1.27 0.77
CA ILE A 303 -15.48 0.51 0.80
C ILE A 303 -14.46 1.26 1.64
N CYS A 304 -13.86 0.58 2.61
CA CYS A 304 -12.82 1.14 3.48
C CYS A 304 -11.51 0.34 3.37
N TYR A 305 -10.38 1.04 3.17
CA TYR A 305 -9.04 0.48 3.17
C TYR A 305 -8.27 0.95 4.38
N THR A 306 -7.77 0.01 5.21
CA THR A 306 -6.80 0.35 6.25
C THR A 306 -6.05 -0.88 6.77
N ALA A 307 -5.09 -0.70 7.70
CA ALA A 307 -4.34 -1.79 8.29
C ALA A 307 -5.13 -2.51 9.41
N PRO A 308 -4.82 -3.79 9.72
CA PRO A 308 -5.43 -4.55 10.81
C PRO A 308 -5.45 -3.82 12.15
N THR A 309 -4.31 -3.24 12.53
CA THR A 309 -4.18 -2.49 13.79
C THR A 309 -5.17 -1.33 13.86
N PHE A 310 -5.39 -0.63 12.74
CA PHE A 310 -6.30 0.50 12.68
C PHE A 310 -7.77 0.05 12.81
N TYR A 311 -8.17 -1.05 12.15
CA TYR A 311 -9.49 -1.66 12.32
C TYR A 311 -9.74 -2.06 13.78
N ARG A 312 -8.74 -2.66 14.44
CA ARG A 312 -8.83 -3.04 15.85
C ARG A 312 -9.11 -1.83 16.74
N GLN A 313 -8.40 -0.73 16.54
CA GLN A 313 -8.59 0.50 17.31
C GLN A 313 -9.90 1.20 16.98
N MET A 314 -10.40 1.09 15.75
CA MET A 314 -11.65 1.70 15.28
C MET A 314 -12.90 0.94 15.73
N ALA A 315 -12.80 -0.37 16.02
CA ALA A 315 -13.93 -1.24 16.35
C ALA A 315 -14.86 -0.71 17.47
N PRO A 316 -14.37 -0.18 18.61
CA PRO A 316 -15.27 0.35 19.65
C PRO A 316 -16.05 1.58 19.17
N PHE A 317 -15.46 2.45 18.34
CA PHE A 317 -16.11 3.64 17.83
C PHE A 317 -17.19 3.28 16.80
N ILE A 318 -16.91 2.36 15.86
CA ILE A 318 -17.89 1.91 14.87
C ILE A 318 -19.09 1.24 15.54
N LYS A 319 -18.86 0.44 16.59
CA LYS A 319 -19.91 -0.20 17.37
C LYS A 319 -20.85 0.83 18.03
N ALA A 320 -20.27 1.88 18.63
CA ALA A 320 -21.03 2.96 19.25
C ALA A 320 -21.87 3.74 18.22
N LEU A 321 -21.26 4.07 17.07
CA LEU A 321 -21.94 4.78 16.00
C LEU A 321 -23.07 3.95 15.37
N ILE A 322 -22.91 2.65 15.22
CA ILE A 322 -23.98 1.77 14.75
C ILE A 322 -25.15 1.75 15.74
N ALA A 323 -24.88 1.72 17.03
CA ALA A 323 -25.92 1.77 18.05
C ALA A 323 -26.69 3.11 18.05
N GLU A 324 -26.01 4.22 17.71
CA GLU A 324 -26.58 5.56 17.67
C GLU A 324 -27.28 5.88 16.34
N ARG A 325 -26.62 5.56 15.19
CA ARG A 325 -27.00 6.02 13.84
C ARG A 325 -27.56 4.92 12.95
N GLY A 326 -27.57 3.65 13.41
CA GLY A 326 -27.90 2.49 12.59
C GLY A 326 -26.74 2.00 11.73
N ALA A 327 -27.01 1.06 10.82
CA ALA A 327 -25.98 0.46 9.97
C ALA A 327 -25.39 1.48 8.95
N PRO A 328 -24.07 1.54 8.78
CA PRO A 328 -23.44 2.39 7.76
C PRO A 328 -23.71 1.84 6.34
N ALA A 329 -23.41 2.67 5.33
CA ALA A 329 -23.41 2.22 3.93
C ALA A 329 -22.23 1.27 3.61
N LEU A 330 -21.28 1.12 4.53
CA LEU A 330 -20.10 0.30 4.38
C LEU A 330 -20.46 -1.17 4.12
N ARG A 331 -19.91 -1.74 3.04
CA ARG A 331 -20.16 -3.13 2.62
C ARG A 331 -18.89 -3.97 2.50
N ILE A 332 -17.73 -3.32 2.31
CA ILE A 332 -16.42 -3.98 2.17
C ILE A 332 -15.38 -3.26 3.02
N CYS A 333 -14.63 -4.06 3.77
CA CYS A 333 -13.47 -3.65 4.53
C CYS A 333 -12.24 -4.40 4.01
N VAL A 334 -11.26 -3.69 3.47
CA VAL A 334 -10.02 -4.28 2.96
C VAL A 334 -8.90 -4.05 3.97
N SER A 335 -8.26 -5.15 4.37
CA SER A 335 -7.17 -5.16 5.33
C SER A 335 -5.92 -5.71 4.65
N ALA A 336 -4.84 -4.96 4.67
CA ALA A 336 -3.54 -5.41 4.16
C ALA A 336 -2.37 -4.60 4.75
N GLY A 337 -1.14 -5.00 4.41
CA GLY A 337 0.09 -4.31 4.83
C GLY A 337 0.71 -4.87 6.12
N GLU A 338 -0.08 -5.60 6.91
CA GLU A 338 0.32 -6.37 8.09
C GLU A 338 -0.45 -7.70 8.07
N GLY A 339 0.01 -8.72 8.79
CA GLY A 339 -0.79 -9.94 9.00
C GLY A 339 -2.06 -9.61 9.77
N LEU A 340 -3.20 -10.10 9.33
CA LEU A 340 -4.49 -9.90 10.02
C LEU A 340 -4.69 -10.97 11.10
N PRO A 341 -4.58 -10.62 12.41
CA PRO A 341 -4.89 -11.56 13.48
C PRO A 341 -6.38 -11.94 13.44
N ASP A 342 -6.68 -13.21 13.68
CA ASP A 342 -8.05 -13.71 13.72
C ASP A 342 -8.88 -13.03 14.83
N ALA A 343 -8.24 -12.72 15.96
CA ALA A 343 -8.85 -11.92 17.01
C ALA A 343 -9.27 -10.51 16.57
N THR A 344 -8.51 -9.88 15.67
CA THR A 344 -8.87 -8.57 15.10
C THR A 344 -10.00 -8.70 14.09
N ARG A 345 -9.97 -9.72 13.24
CA ARG A 345 -11.05 -10.05 12.30
C ARG A 345 -12.38 -10.24 13.05
N GLN A 346 -12.37 -11.07 14.10
CA GLN A 346 -13.57 -11.34 14.89
C GLN A 346 -14.08 -10.09 15.61
N LEU A 347 -13.17 -9.32 16.24
CA LEU A 347 -13.52 -8.07 16.92
C LEU A 347 -14.22 -7.08 15.98
N TRP A 348 -13.72 -6.91 14.75
CA TRP A 348 -14.31 -6.04 13.75
C TRP A 348 -15.69 -6.56 13.29
N LYS A 349 -15.78 -7.86 13.02
CA LYS A 349 -17.05 -8.50 12.63
C LYS A 349 -18.12 -8.35 13.70
N ASP A 350 -17.78 -8.54 14.99
CA ASP A 350 -18.69 -8.36 16.12
C ASP A 350 -19.14 -6.89 16.30
N ALA A 351 -18.26 -5.94 15.94
CA ALA A 351 -18.53 -4.52 16.05
C ALA A 351 -19.36 -3.97 14.89
N SER A 352 -19.07 -4.40 13.66
CA SER A 352 -19.62 -3.82 12.43
C SER A 352 -20.60 -4.71 11.68
N GLY A 353 -20.61 -6.02 11.96
CA GLY A 353 -21.32 -7.03 11.16
C GLY A 353 -20.63 -7.37 9.82
N ILE A 354 -19.51 -6.72 9.47
CA ILE A 354 -18.86 -6.83 8.16
C ILE A 354 -17.62 -7.72 8.25
N GLU A 355 -17.52 -8.70 7.32
CA GLU A 355 -16.32 -9.52 7.17
C GLU A 355 -15.21 -8.71 6.49
N MET A 356 -13.96 -8.83 6.98
CA MET A 356 -12.81 -8.19 6.36
C MET A 356 -12.23 -9.04 5.22
N LEU A 357 -11.95 -8.40 4.09
CA LEU A 357 -11.13 -8.97 3.03
C LEU A 357 -9.66 -8.77 3.41
N ASP A 358 -8.99 -9.88 3.64
CA ASP A 358 -7.54 -9.88 3.82
C ASP A 358 -6.85 -10.09 2.48
N GLY A 359 -5.59 -9.66 2.38
CA GLY A 359 -4.82 -9.88 1.18
C GLY A 359 -3.33 -9.69 1.39
N ILE A 360 -2.55 -10.62 0.81
CA ILE A 360 -1.12 -10.36 0.65
C ILE A 360 -0.86 -9.79 -0.73
N GLY A 361 -0.11 -8.70 -0.70
CA GLY A 361 0.42 -8.02 -1.87
C GLY A 361 1.85 -7.55 -1.61
N ALA A 362 2.47 -7.04 -2.63
CA ALA A 362 3.80 -6.45 -2.55
C ALA A 362 3.89 -5.23 -3.46
N THR A 363 4.70 -4.25 -3.07
CA THR A 363 5.00 -3.10 -3.94
C THR A 363 5.55 -3.56 -5.28
N GLU A 364 6.34 -4.61 -5.28
CA GLU A 364 6.97 -5.25 -6.44
C GLU A 364 5.97 -5.87 -7.42
N MET A 365 4.81 -6.29 -6.90
CA MET A 365 3.69 -6.85 -7.68
C MET A 365 2.57 -5.83 -7.92
N PHE A 366 2.78 -4.58 -7.54
CA PHE A 366 1.85 -3.46 -7.49
C PHE A 366 0.79 -3.59 -6.40
N HIS A 367 0.07 -4.71 -6.29
CA HIS A 367 -1.03 -4.85 -5.32
C HIS A 367 -1.19 -6.30 -4.84
N ILE A 368 -2.39 -6.67 -4.42
CA ILE A 368 -2.75 -7.97 -3.85
C ILE A 368 -2.78 -9.06 -4.94
N PHE A 369 -2.20 -10.22 -4.63
CA PHE A 369 -2.15 -11.41 -5.51
C PHE A 369 -2.65 -12.70 -4.85
N ILE A 370 -2.88 -12.72 -3.52
CA ILE A 370 -3.61 -13.76 -2.78
C ILE A 370 -4.63 -13.08 -1.88
N SER A 371 -5.89 -13.48 -1.96
CA SER A 371 -7.00 -12.93 -1.19
C SER A 371 -8.22 -13.85 -1.27
N SER A 372 -9.29 -13.53 -0.56
CA SER A 372 -10.59 -14.19 -0.69
C SER A 372 -11.67 -13.19 -1.05
N ALA A 373 -12.59 -13.56 -1.93
CA ALA A 373 -13.86 -12.86 -2.07
C ALA A 373 -14.67 -12.99 -0.75
N PRO A 374 -15.65 -12.09 -0.49
CA PRO A 374 -16.40 -12.09 0.76
C PRO A 374 -17.04 -13.44 1.11
N GLU A 375 -17.52 -14.15 0.09
CA GLU A 375 -18.16 -15.46 0.19
C GLU A 375 -17.18 -16.62 0.48
N ASP A 376 -15.88 -16.41 0.20
CA ASP A 376 -14.83 -17.43 0.29
C ASP A 376 -13.87 -17.22 1.47
N VAL A 377 -14.18 -16.28 2.35
CA VAL A 377 -13.31 -16.00 3.51
C VAL A 377 -13.25 -17.21 4.43
N ARG A 378 -12.03 -17.70 4.70
CA ARG A 378 -11.75 -18.78 5.63
C ARG A 378 -10.93 -18.27 6.81
N ARG A 379 -11.35 -18.62 8.02
CA ARG A 379 -10.68 -18.23 9.26
C ARG A 379 -9.22 -18.66 9.26
N GLY A 380 -8.31 -17.71 9.61
CA GLY A 380 -6.85 -17.93 9.67
C GLY A 380 -6.15 -17.97 8.32
N ALA A 381 -6.87 -18.11 7.21
CA ALA A 381 -6.30 -18.05 5.87
C ALA A 381 -6.36 -16.61 5.32
N ILE A 382 -5.36 -16.23 4.53
CA ILE A 382 -5.41 -15.01 3.71
C ILE A 382 -6.37 -15.20 2.53
N GLY A 383 -6.36 -16.37 1.90
CA GLY A 383 -7.22 -16.67 0.78
C GLY A 383 -6.56 -17.59 -0.24
N LYS A 384 -7.03 -17.51 -1.47
CA LYS A 384 -6.52 -18.23 -2.64
C LYS A 384 -5.78 -17.30 -3.59
N VAL A 385 -5.05 -17.86 -4.51
CA VAL A 385 -4.41 -17.10 -5.60
C VAL A 385 -5.47 -16.34 -6.39
N VAL A 386 -5.25 -15.06 -6.59
CA VAL A 386 -6.13 -14.21 -7.42
C VAL A 386 -6.01 -14.62 -8.89
N THR A 387 -7.12 -14.63 -9.60
CA THR A 387 -7.16 -14.92 -11.04
C THR A 387 -6.14 -14.05 -11.80
N GLY A 388 -5.36 -14.65 -12.69
CA GLY A 388 -4.26 -14.04 -13.42
C GLY A 388 -2.88 -14.26 -12.78
N TYR A 389 -2.82 -14.69 -11.50
CA TYR A 389 -1.58 -15.08 -10.82
C TYR A 389 -1.48 -16.59 -10.63
N GLN A 390 -0.26 -17.07 -10.40
CA GLN A 390 0.05 -18.42 -9.92
C GLN A 390 0.95 -18.28 -8.71
N ALA A 391 0.73 -19.12 -7.70
CA ALA A 391 1.58 -19.16 -6.51
C ALA A 391 1.82 -20.58 -6.07
N LYS A 392 2.99 -20.81 -5.49
CA LYS A 392 3.39 -22.08 -4.88
C LYS A 392 4.19 -21.85 -3.62
N VAL A 393 4.21 -22.85 -2.75
CA VAL A 393 5.06 -22.89 -1.56
C VAL A 393 6.22 -23.83 -1.86
N VAL A 394 7.46 -23.36 -1.66
CA VAL A 394 8.68 -24.07 -2.03
C VAL A 394 9.65 -24.21 -0.85
N ASP A 395 10.52 -25.21 -0.92
CA ASP A 395 11.64 -25.38 -0.01
C ASP A 395 12.82 -24.43 -0.33
N ASP A 396 13.95 -24.61 0.35
CA ASP A 396 15.15 -23.81 0.14
C ASP A 396 15.81 -24.03 -1.23
N ASN A 397 15.52 -25.13 -1.89
CA ASN A 397 16.02 -25.49 -3.22
C ASN A 397 15.08 -25.03 -4.35
N GLY A 398 13.92 -24.43 -4.01
CA GLY A 398 12.90 -23.97 -4.97
C GLY A 398 11.94 -25.09 -5.44
N ALA A 399 12.03 -26.30 -4.87
CA ALA A 399 11.10 -27.37 -5.14
C ALA A 399 9.77 -27.16 -4.40
N GLU A 400 8.62 -27.42 -5.07
CA GLU A 400 7.31 -27.29 -4.46
C GLU A 400 7.14 -28.32 -3.34
N VAL A 401 6.71 -27.84 -2.15
CA VAL A 401 6.49 -28.70 -0.99
C VAL A 401 5.07 -29.28 -0.99
N PRO A 402 4.85 -30.46 -0.32
CA PRO A 402 3.51 -31.01 -0.15
C PRO A 402 2.55 -30.04 0.55
N ARG A 403 1.26 -30.14 0.21
CA ARG A 403 0.20 -29.38 0.91
C ARG A 403 0.25 -29.61 2.42
N GLY A 404 0.06 -28.57 3.21
CA GLY A 404 0.19 -28.59 4.67
C GLY A 404 1.63 -28.37 5.18
N THR A 405 2.62 -28.24 4.29
CA THR A 405 4.01 -27.97 4.66
C THR A 405 4.31 -26.46 4.55
N VAL A 406 5.05 -25.94 5.51
CA VAL A 406 5.50 -24.53 5.52
C VAL A 406 6.73 -24.40 4.63
N GLY A 407 6.76 -23.36 3.81
CA GLY A 407 7.88 -23.03 2.94
C GLY A 407 7.83 -21.57 2.46
N LYS A 408 8.68 -21.21 1.51
CA LYS A 408 8.76 -19.87 0.93
C LYS A 408 7.67 -19.68 -0.11
N LEU A 409 7.02 -18.52 -0.10
CA LEU A 409 6.05 -18.15 -1.12
C LEU A 409 6.76 -17.69 -2.40
N ALA A 410 6.42 -18.31 -3.53
CA ALA A 410 6.85 -17.94 -4.87
C ALA A 410 5.62 -17.62 -5.73
N VAL A 411 5.65 -16.47 -6.46
CA VAL A 411 4.50 -15.95 -7.21
C VAL A 411 4.93 -15.53 -8.61
N VAL A 412 4.07 -15.80 -9.61
CA VAL A 412 4.15 -15.24 -10.96
C VAL A 412 2.78 -14.71 -11.37
N GLY A 413 2.72 -13.72 -12.25
CA GLY A 413 1.46 -13.13 -12.70
C GLY A 413 1.67 -12.08 -13.78
N PRO A 414 0.68 -11.24 -14.05
CA PRO A 414 0.79 -10.18 -15.07
C PRO A 414 1.67 -9.01 -14.60
N THR A 415 2.02 -8.96 -13.31
CA THR A 415 2.96 -8.01 -12.72
C THR A 415 4.11 -8.74 -12.04
N GLY A 416 5.23 -8.06 -11.80
CA GLY A 416 6.38 -8.68 -11.15
C GLY A 416 7.51 -7.67 -10.85
N CYS A 417 8.42 -8.08 -10.01
CA CYS A 417 9.51 -7.26 -9.51
C CYS A 417 10.48 -6.83 -10.62
N LYS A 418 10.68 -5.53 -10.75
CA LYS A 418 11.68 -4.89 -11.59
C LYS A 418 12.32 -3.77 -10.75
N TYR A 419 13.38 -4.07 -10.04
CA TYR A 419 14.09 -3.04 -9.26
C TYR A 419 15.02 -2.23 -10.16
N MET A 420 14.93 -0.92 -10.10
CA MET A 420 15.83 -0.03 -10.83
C MET A 420 17.22 -0.05 -10.20
N ASP A 421 18.23 -0.53 -10.94
CA ASP A 421 19.65 -0.54 -10.56
C ASP A 421 19.86 -1.04 -9.12
N ASP A 422 19.39 -2.27 -8.84
CA ASP A 422 19.45 -2.84 -7.50
C ASP A 422 19.77 -4.33 -7.51
N ARG A 423 20.91 -4.70 -6.90
CA ARG A 423 21.37 -6.09 -6.82
C ARG A 423 20.43 -7.04 -6.08
N ARG A 424 19.50 -6.50 -5.27
CA ARG A 424 18.46 -7.31 -4.58
C ARG A 424 17.45 -7.92 -5.54
N GLN A 425 17.46 -7.51 -6.83
CA GLN A 425 16.66 -8.12 -7.88
C GLN A 425 16.84 -9.64 -7.96
N THR A 426 18.08 -10.14 -7.92
CA THR A 426 18.37 -11.58 -8.04
C THR A 426 17.97 -12.40 -6.82
N ALA A 427 17.81 -11.77 -5.66
CA ALA A 427 17.27 -12.42 -4.48
C ALA A 427 15.73 -12.47 -4.53
N TYR A 428 15.10 -11.46 -5.14
CA TYR A 428 13.65 -11.38 -5.24
C TYR A 428 13.10 -12.18 -6.43
N VAL A 429 13.77 -12.17 -7.57
CA VAL A 429 13.37 -12.93 -8.76
C VAL A 429 14.37 -14.06 -9.02
N GLN A 430 13.88 -15.31 -8.95
CA GLN A 430 14.66 -16.52 -9.22
C GLN A 430 13.87 -17.39 -10.19
N ASP A 431 14.48 -17.79 -11.31
CA ASP A 431 13.85 -18.56 -12.38
C ASP A 431 12.51 -17.99 -12.86
N GLY A 432 12.40 -16.66 -12.87
CA GLY A 432 11.19 -15.93 -13.25
C GLY A 432 10.12 -15.83 -12.16
N TRP A 433 10.26 -16.51 -11.01
CA TRP A 433 9.35 -16.44 -9.87
C TRP A 433 9.75 -15.32 -8.91
N ASN A 434 8.74 -14.59 -8.39
CA ASN A 434 8.92 -13.56 -7.37
C ASN A 434 8.85 -14.19 -5.99
N PHE A 435 9.89 -14.01 -5.18
CA PHE A 435 9.97 -14.44 -3.79
C PHE A 435 9.74 -13.25 -2.87
N SER A 436 8.55 -13.18 -2.26
CA SER A 436 8.15 -12.04 -1.42
C SER A 436 8.95 -11.94 -0.09
N GLY A 437 9.65 -13.01 0.28
CA GLY A 437 10.33 -13.16 1.56
C GLY A 437 9.37 -13.54 2.70
N ASP A 438 8.22 -14.10 2.35
CA ASP A 438 7.21 -14.57 3.30
C ASP A 438 7.16 -16.11 3.30
N ALA A 439 6.97 -16.68 4.50
CA ALA A 439 6.71 -18.11 4.68
C ALA A 439 5.20 -18.37 4.75
N PHE A 440 4.77 -19.37 4.01
CA PHE A 440 3.38 -19.77 3.89
C PHE A 440 3.20 -21.29 4.00
N MET A 441 2.01 -21.69 4.36
CA MET A 441 1.50 -23.04 4.16
C MET A 441 0.31 -22.96 3.20
N GLN A 442 0.15 -23.92 2.29
CA GLN A 442 -1.04 -24.06 1.47
C GLN A 442 -1.76 -25.35 1.84
N ASP A 443 -3.07 -25.27 2.12
CA ASP A 443 -3.87 -26.46 2.43
C ASP A 443 -4.33 -27.23 1.18
N ALA A 444 -5.02 -28.36 1.40
CA ALA A 444 -5.53 -29.22 0.32
C ALA A 444 -6.58 -28.51 -0.56
N ASP A 445 -7.31 -27.53 -0.03
CA ASP A 445 -8.34 -26.75 -0.74
C ASP A 445 -7.76 -25.53 -1.48
N GLY A 446 -6.43 -25.31 -1.38
CA GLY A 446 -5.71 -24.25 -2.07
C GLY A 446 -5.66 -22.91 -1.32
N TYR A 447 -6.08 -22.87 -0.06
CA TYR A 447 -5.95 -21.67 0.78
C TYR A 447 -4.54 -21.51 1.31
N PHE A 448 -4.07 -20.26 1.33
CA PHE A 448 -2.76 -19.86 1.81
C PHE A 448 -2.87 -19.28 3.23
N PHE A 449 -2.01 -19.80 4.12
CA PHE A 449 -1.90 -19.40 5.52
C PHE A 449 -0.54 -18.75 5.73
N TYR A 450 -0.55 -17.46 6.07
CA TYR A 450 0.68 -16.73 6.41
C TYR A 450 1.28 -17.24 7.71
N GLN A 451 2.58 -17.50 7.71
CA GLN A 451 3.29 -17.98 8.90
C GLN A 451 4.15 -16.89 9.51
N ALA A 452 5.06 -16.32 8.75
CA ALA A 452 5.97 -15.25 9.17
C ALA A 452 6.72 -14.68 7.96
N ARG A 453 7.54 -13.64 8.19
CA ARG A 453 8.66 -13.36 7.29
C ARG A 453 9.67 -14.50 7.40
N THR A 454 10.34 -14.85 6.29
CA THR A 454 11.33 -15.93 6.30
C THR A 454 12.51 -15.64 7.23
N ASP A 455 12.88 -14.37 7.39
CA ASP A 455 13.92 -13.88 8.29
C ASP A 455 13.45 -13.62 9.74
N ASP A 456 12.15 -13.72 10.01
CA ASP A 456 11.53 -13.58 11.34
C ASP A 456 10.97 -14.90 11.90
N MET A 457 11.15 -16.02 11.19
CA MET A 457 10.75 -17.34 11.68
C MET A 457 11.53 -17.70 12.94
N ILE A 458 10.83 -18.08 14.00
CA ILE A 458 11.43 -18.45 15.29
C ILE A 458 11.69 -19.95 15.28
N ILE A 459 12.95 -20.36 15.34
CA ILE A 459 13.32 -21.76 15.39
C ILE A 459 13.69 -22.11 16.83
N THR A 460 12.75 -22.74 17.54
CA THR A 460 12.92 -23.12 18.95
C THR A 460 12.96 -24.64 19.11
N SER A 461 14.06 -25.18 19.63
CA SER A 461 14.25 -26.65 19.80
C SER A 461 13.91 -27.45 18.55
N GLY A 462 14.23 -26.95 17.34
CA GLY A 462 13.96 -27.58 16.06
C GLY A 462 12.53 -27.39 15.52
N TYR A 463 11.67 -26.66 16.23
CA TYR A 463 10.32 -26.34 15.77
C TYR A 463 10.25 -24.93 15.20
N ASN A 464 9.57 -24.79 14.06
CA ASN A 464 9.25 -23.49 13.47
C ASN A 464 8.03 -22.90 14.16
N VAL A 465 8.15 -21.67 14.66
CA VAL A 465 7.07 -20.89 15.28
C VAL A 465 6.93 -19.58 14.55
N GLY A 466 5.75 -19.33 14.01
CA GLY A 466 5.38 -18.04 13.42
C GLY A 466 4.99 -17.05 14.52
N ALA A 467 5.61 -15.88 14.54
CA ALA A 467 5.22 -14.82 15.47
C ALA A 467 3.72 -14.48 15.41
N PRO A 468 3.06 -14.40 14.24
CA PRO A 468 1.64 -14.05 14.12
C PRO A 468 0.69 -14.99 14.85
N GLU A 469 0.96 -16.28 14.90
CA GLU A 469 0.07 -17.23 15.59
C GLU A 469 0.12 -17.08 17.12
N VAL A 470 1.29 -16.71 17.66
CA VAL A 470 1.46 -16.41 19.09
C VAL A 470 0.84 -15.04 19.42
N GLU A 471 1.03 -14.06 18.55
CA GLU A 471 0.41 -12.73 18.66
C GLU A 471 -1.12 -12.84 18.67
N ASP A 472 -1.69 -13.63 17.76
CA ASP A 472 -3.13 -13.86 17.71
C ASP A 472 -3.67 -14.52 18.99
N ALA A 473 -2.96 -15.51 19.54
CA ALA A 473 -3.34 -16.13 20.81
C ALA A 473 -3.30 -15.11 21.97
N LEU A 474 -2.24 -14.29 22.08
CA LEU A 474 -2.12 -13.26 23.11
C LEU A 474 -3.21 -12.19 22.99
N LEU A 475 -3.56 -11.75 21.79
CA LEU A 475 -4.58 -10.74 21.53
C LEU A 475 -5.99 -11.16 21.95
N ARG A 476 -6.24 -12.46 22.12
CA ARG A 476 -7.52 -12.99 22.66
C ARG A 476 -7.62 -12.84 24.17
N HIS A 477 -6.51 -12.63 24.86
CA HIS A 477 -6.55 -12.42 26.33
C HIS A 477 -7.12 -11.05 26.67
N PRO A 478 -8.03 -10.92 27.66
CA PRO A 478 -8.69 -9.65 28.00
C PRO A 478 -7.73 -8.49 28.32
N ALA A 479 -6.58 -8.78 28.91
CA ALA A 479 -5.60 -7.77 29.33
C ALA A 479 -4.81 -7.16 28.16
N VAL A 480 -4.71 -7.82 26.99
CA VAL A 480 -3.80 -7.42 25.91
C VAL A 480 -4.49 -6.46 24.94
N ALA A 481 -3.93 -5.28 24.78
CA ALA A 481 -4.34 -4.30 23.76
C ALA A 481 -3.61 -4.54 22.45
N GLU A 482 -2.26 -4.61 22.51
CA GLU A 482 -1.37 -4.87 21.37
C GLU A 482 -0.26 -5.82 21.83
N CYS A 483 0.30 -6.58 20.89
CA CYS A 483 1.50 -7.37 21.17
C CYS A 483 2.37 -7.53 19.92
N ALA A 484 3.64 -7.85 20.18
CA ALA A 484 4.63 -8.21 19.17
C ALA A 484 5.46 -9.38 19.69
N VAL A 485 5.77 -10.32 18.80
CA VAL A 485 6.54 -11.52 19.14
C VAL A 485 7.80 -11.59 18.29
N ILE A 486 8.93 -11.94 18.95
CA ILE A 486 10.23 -12.15 18.28
C ILE A 486 10.88 -13.43 18.77
N GLY A 487 11.83 -13.95 18.00
CA GLY A 487 12.82 -14.91 18.49
C GLY A 487 13.95 -14.20 19.23
N ARG A 488 14.27 -14.65 20.44
CA ARG A 488 15.45 -14.25 21.19
C ARG A 488 16.44 -15.43 21.22
N PRO A 489 17.74 -15.22 20.93
CA PRO A 489 18.75 -16.27 21.03
C PRO A 489 18.75 -16.92 22.43
N ASP A 490 18.91 -18.24 22.47
CA ASP A 490 18.96 -19.05 23.68
C ASP A 490 19.91 -20.24 23.47
N ASP A 491 20.84 -20.43 24.38
CA ASP A 491 21.92 -21.42 24.24
C ASP A 491 21.41 -22.88 24.20
N ALA A 492 20.29 -23.16 24.88
CA ALA A 492 19.75 -24.53 24.96
C ALA A 492 18.76 -24.85 23.82
N ARG A 493 18.12 -23.83 23.24
CA ARG A 493 16.99 -24.00 22.31
C ARG A 493 17.20 -23.39 20.94
N GLY A 494 18.37 -22.76 20.70
CA GLY A 494 18.63 -21.93 19.53
C GLY A 494 17.93 -20.58 19.67
N MET A 495 16.59 -20.57 19.78
CA MET A 495 15.78 -19.39 20.08
C MET A 495 14.70 -19.73 21.10
N ILE A 496 14.27 -18.73 21.86
CA ILE A 496 13.01 -18.73 22.62
C ILE A 496 12.03 -17.73 22.03
N VAL A 497 10.76 -17.98 22.22
CA VAL A 497 9.69 -17.05 21.87
C VAL A 497 9.64 -15.99 22.97
N LYS A 498 9.82 -14.71 22.61
CA LYS A 498 9.65 -13.55 23.48
C LYS A 498 8.52 -12.68 22.98
N ALA A 499 7.60 -12.30 23.86
CA ALA A 499 6.48 -11.42 23.57
C ALA A 499 6.67 -10.05 24.24
N PHE A 500 6.29 -8.99 23.54
CA PHE A 500 6.12 -7.64 24.07
C PHE A 500 4.63 -7.33 24.03
N CYS A 501 4.07 -6.94 25.19
CA CYS A 501 2.64 -6.70 25.31
C CYS A 501 2.36 -5.27 25.78
N VAL A 502 1.40 -4.60 25.16
CA VAL A 502 0.76 -3.37 25.64
C VAL A 502 -0.53 -3.77 26.31
N LEU A 503 -0.73 -3.36 27.56
CA LEU A 503 -1.90 -3.71 28.34
C LEU A 503 -3.05 -2.72 28.12
N LYS A 504 -4.27 -3.22 28.26
CA LYS A 504 -5.46 -2.37 28.37
C LYS A 504 -5.51 -1.69 29.74
N PRO A 505 -6.17 -0.54 29.87
CA PRO A 505 -6.38 0.11 31.17
C PRO A 505 -7.03 -0.86 32.19
N GLY A 506 -6.55 -0.82 33.45
CA GLY A 506 -7.07 -1.63 34.55
C GLY A 506 -6.37 -2.99 34.73
N PHE A 507 -5.30 -3.26 34.03
CA PHE A 507 -4.45 -4.43 34.24
C PHE A 507 -3.04 -4.00 34.63
N ASP A 508 -2.48 -4.69 35.65
CA ASP A 508 -1.14 -4.43 36.15
C ASP A 508 -0.11 -5.36 35.50
N ALA A 509 1.07 -4.79 35.25
CA ALA A 509 2.21 -5.50 34.67
C ALA A 509 2.98 -6.25 35.76
N ASP A 510 2.51 -7.44 36.14
CA ASP A 510 3.10 -8.25 37.18
C ASP A 510 3.40 -9.70 36.75
N ASP A 511 4.11 -10.46 37.57
CA ASP A 511 4.46 -11.86 37.29
C ASP A 511 3.23 -12.79 37.20
N ASN A 512 2.13 -12.46 37.88
CA ASN A 512 0.90 -13.24 37.84
C ASN A 512 0.27 -13.11 36.44
N LEU A 513 0.27 -11.90 35.87
CA LEU A 513 -0.22 -11.68 34.53
C LEU A 513 0.68 -12.33 33.45
N VAL A 514 2.02 -12.30 33.66
CA VAL A 514 2.96 -13.03 32.77
C VAL A 514 2.59 -14.52 32.75
N LYS A 515 2.40 -15.15 33.91
CA LYS A 515 2.01 -16.54 34.00
C LYS A 515 0.64 -16.83 33.36
N ALA A 516 -0.35 -15.96 33.61
CA ALA A 516 -1.68 -16.08 33.04
C ALA A 516 -1.65 -16.04 31.49
N LEU A 517 -0.86 -15.11 30.92
CA LEU A 517 -0.67 -15.00 29.47
C LEU A 517 0.03 -16.24 28.89
N GLN A 518 1.08 -16.74 29.55
CA GLN A 518 1.75 -17.97 29.14
C GLN A 518 0.81 -19.18 29.16
N ASP A 519 0.02 -19.33 30.21
CA ASP A 519 -0.92 -20.45 30.35
C ASP A 519 -2.09 -20.31 29.36
N HIS A 520 -2.55 -19.09 29.07
CA HIS A 520 -3.53 -18.81 28.04
C HIS A 520 -3.04 -19.24 26.64
N VAL A 521 -1.79 -18.91 26.30
CA VAL A 521 -1.21 -19.32 25.00
C VAL A 521 -1.06 -20.84 24.91
N LYS A 522 -0.57 -21.50 25.98
CA LYS A 522 -0.47 -22.97 26.05
C LYS A 522 -1.82 -23.68 25.88
N ALA A 523 -2.90 -23.06 26.37
CA ALA A 523 -4.25 -23.60 26.22
C ALA A 523 -4.86 -23.32 24.82
N SER A 524 -4.39 -22.28 24.15
CA SER A 524 -4.95 -21.81 22.87
C SER A 524 -4.30 -22.42 21.64
N ILE A 525 -2.97 -22.65 21.69
CA ILE A 525 -2.17 -23.20 20.58
C ILE A 525 -1.19 -24.26 21.12
N ALA A 526 -0.43 -24.90 20.21
CA ALA A 526 0.52 -25.95 20.60
C ALA A 526 1.47 -25.46 21.73
N PRO A 527 1.60 -26.19 22.85
CA PRO A 527 2.28 -25.71 24.05
C PRO A 527 3.73 -25.26 23.86
N TYR A 528 4.47 -25.83 22.89
CA TYR A 528 5.85 -25.45 22.62
C TYR A 528 6.00 -24.02 22.07
N LYS A 529 4.91 -23.41 21.58
CA LYS A 529 4.86 -22.08 20.98
C LYS A 529 4.69 -20.94 21.99
N TYR A 530 4.41 -21.25 23.27
CA TYR A 530 4.16 -20.20 24.25
C TYR A 530 5.39 -19.30 24.47
N PRO A 531 5.19 -17.97 24.69
CA PRO A 531 6.29 -17.07 24.98
C PRO A 531 6.92 -17.38 26.33
N ARG A 532 8.23 -17.66 26.32
CA ARG A 532 8.99 -17.91 27.56
C ARG A 532 9.33 -16.64 28.28
N GLU A 533 9.35 -15.55 27.58
CA GLU A 533 9.52 -14.21 28.12
C GLU A 533 8.39 -13.32 27.65
N ILE A 534 7.87 -12.51 28.57
CA ILE A 534 6.90 -11.47 28.27
C ILE A 534 7.40 -10.19 28.92
N GLU A 535 7.44 -9.13 28.13
CA GLU A 535 7.81 -7.78 28.54
C GLU A 535 6.64 -6.84 28.28
N PHE A 536 6.32 -5.98 29.23
CA PHE A 536 5.25 -5.01 29.10
C PHE A 536 5.82 -3.65 28.67
N LEU A 537 5.23 -3.07 27.64
CA LEU A 537 5.62 -1.77 27.08
C LEU A 537 4.42 -0.81 27.10
N ALA A 538 4.72 0.48 27.18
CA ALA A 538 3.69 1.53 27.03
C ALA A 538 3.16 1.62 25.58
N SER A 539 4.03 1.34 24.60
CA SER A 539 3.68 1.29 23.17
C SER A 539 4.69 0.45 22.40
N LEU A 540 4.27 -0.13 21.27
CA LEU A 540 5.15 -0.86 20.36
C LEU A 540 5.84 0.09 19.37
N PRO A 541 7.12 -0.17 18.99
CA PRO A 541 7.83 0.63 18.00
C PRO A 541 7.20 0.42 16.62
N ARG A 542 6.81 1.52 15.98
CA ARG A 542 6.20 1.51 14.66
C ARG A 542 6.92 2.43 13.69
N THR A 543 6.79 2.13 12.41
CA THR A 543 7.15 3.07 11.36
C THR A 543 6.16 4.22 11.34
N GLU A 544 6.50 5.28 10.65
CA GLU A 544 5.60 6.41 10.38
C GLU A 544 4.31 5.99 9.66
N THR A 545 4.32 4.83 8.99
CA THR A 545 3.16 4.20 8.35
C THR A 545 2.33 3.31 9.28
N GLY A 546 2.71 3.23 10.56
CA GLY A 546 2.06 2.37 11.54
C GLY A 546 2.55 0.92 11.57
N LYS A 547 3.44 0.49 10.63
CA LYS A 547 3.96 -0.87 10.61
C LYS A 547 4.89 -1.15 11.79
N LEU A 548 4.72 -2.31 12.41
CA LEU A 548 5.56 -2.77 13.52
C LEU A 548 7.02 -2.92 13.10
N GLN A 549 7.93 -2.34 13.90
CA GLN A 549 9.38 -2.42 13.69
C GLN A 549 10.01 -3.49 14.58
N ARG A 550 9.80 -4.78 14.27
CA ARG A 550 10.35 -5.90 15.06
C ARG A 550 11.86 -5.83 15.25
N PHE A 551 12.60 -5.29 14.30
CA PHE A 551 14.06 -5.15 14.41
C PHE A 551 14.49 -4.28 15.61
N ARG A 552 13.68 -3.30 16.02
CA ARG A 552 13.95 -2.49 17.22
C ARG A 552 13.72 -3.27 18.51
N LEU A 553 12.84 -4.26 18.49
CA LEU A 553 12.59 -5.15 19.64
C LEU A 553 13.67 -6.24 19.76
N LYS A 554 14.45 -6.50 18.70
CA LYS A 554 15.58 -7.44 18.70
C LYS A 554 16.89 -6.83 19.23
N GLN A 555 16.93 -5.52 19.42
CA GLN A 555 18.07 -4.83 19.97
C GLN A 555 18.06 -5.00 21.50
N PRO A 556 19.23 -5.26 22.16
CA PRO A 556 19.33 -5.41 23.62
C PRO A 556 19.00 -4.12 24.35
#